data_8ebed9f95e4516a09908bc0aa5b6264d
#
_entry.id   8ebed9f95e4516a09908bc0aa5b6264d
#
_cell.length_a   1.000
_cell.length_b   1.000
_cell.length_c   1.000
_cell.angle_alpha   90.00
_cell.angle_beta   90.00
_cell.angle_gamma   90.00
#
_symmetry.space_group_name_H-M   'P 1'
#
loop_
_entity.id
_entity.type
_entity.pdbx_description
1 polymer ?
#
loop_
_entity_poly.entity_id
_entity_poly.type
_entity_poly.pdbx_seq_one_letter_code
_entity_poly.pdbx_strand_id
1 'polypeptide(L)'
;KMLIDVHAHLDLYSENIDTVFEEIKQHQIITVSNSVDLDSYQHNCEVAGRSNLVIPIFGVHPINASKYAGNLQQLDEAMESSPIFGEVGLDFKFVEEASQASDQKAVFEYLLEAASNQNKYVIVHSKETDAEVLKLIEKHDIQNVIMHWFTGTQEVFRRLIDRGAFFTIGADVLYSIKTQQMA
;
A
#
# COMPACT_ATOMS: atom_id res chain seq x y z
N LYS A 1 25.56 -0.48 -2.47
CA LYS A 1 24.34 -0.79 -3.24
C LYS A 1 23.16 -0.30 -2.40
N MET A 2 22.39 0.62 -2.95
CA MET A 2 21.22 1.18 -2.26
C MET A 2 20.09 0.16 -2.29
N LEU A 3 19.41 -0.05 -1.16
CA LEU A 3 18.24 -0.89 -1.05
C LEU A 3 16.99 -0.01 -0.96
N ILE A 4 15.86 -0.53 -1.38
CA ILE A 4 14.56 0.13 -1.27
C ILE A 4 13.61 -0.84 -0.60
N ASP A 5 13.06 -0.43 0.54
CA ASP A 5 11.92 -1.08 1.17
C ASP A 5 10.67 -0.22 0.87
N VAL A 6 9.80 -0.74 0.03
CA VAL A 6 8.61 0.01 -0.40
C VAL A 6 7.40 -0.22 0.52
N HIS A 7 7.53 -1.06 1.55
CA HIS A 7 6.40 -1.36 2.43
C HIS A 7 6.82 -1.54 3.89
N ALA A 8 6.91 -0.45 4.60
CA ALA A 8 7.11 -0.40 6.04
C ALA A 8 5.97 0.42 6.70
N HIS A 9 5.75 0.20 8.00
CA HIS A 9 4.83 0.96 8.84
C HIS A 9 5.60 1.52 10.03
N LEU A 10 6.35 2.61 9.81
CA LEU A 10 7.24 3.15 10.84
C LEU A 10 6.49 3.79 12.01
N ASP A 11 5.23 4.18 11.80
CA ASP A 11 4.30 4.62 12.85
C ASP A 11 4.04 3.56 13.94
N LEU A 12 4.28 2.28 13.64
CA LEU A 12 4.09 1.18 14.58
C LEU A 12 5.32 0.87 15.46
N TYR A 13 6.49 1.48 15.16
CA TYR A 13 7.75 1.20 15.87
C TYR A 13 8.01 2.19 17.02
N SER A 14 7.13 2.28 18.01
CA SER A 14 7.26 3.25 19.10
C SER A 14 8.51 3.05 19.97
N GLU A 15 8.76 1.82 20.48
CA GLU A 15 9.85 1.54 21.41
C GLU A 15 11.20 1.30 20.74
N ASN A 16 11.21 0.82 19.50
CA ASN A 16 12.42 0.43 18.76
C ASN A 16 12.75 1.35 17.60
N ILE A 17 12.08 2.47 17.48
CA ILE A 17 12.21 3.35 16.31
C ILE A 17 13.64 3.87 16.11
N ASP A 18 14.40 4.11 17.17
CA ASP A 18 15.80 4.58 17.09
C ASP A 18 16.69 3.51 16.44
N THR A 19 16.54 2.25 16.84
CA THR A 19 17.27 1.12 16.23
C THR A 19 16.94 0.98 14.75
N VAL A 20 15.66 1.13 14.38
CA VAL A 20 15.21 1.08 12.98
C VAL A 20 15.87 2.19 12.15
N PHE A 21 15.94 3.41 12.67
CA PHE A 21 16.63 4.50 11.98
C PHE A 21 18.15 4.30 11.85
N GLU A 22 18.78 3.72 12.85
CA GLU A 22 20.20 3.34 12.77
C GLU A 22 20.44 2.30 11.65
N GLU A 23 19.59 1.27 11.55
CA GLU A 23 19.66 0.26 10.48
C GLU A 23 19.41 0.86 9.09
N ILE A 24 18.35 1.67 8.94
CA ILE A 24 18.06 2.41 7.69
C ILE A 24 19.28 3.20 7.25
N LYS A 25 19.90 3.94 8.15
CA LYS A 25 21.09 4.75 7.87
C LYS A 25 22.31 3.89 7.55
N GLN A 26 22.59 2.87 8.37
CA GLN A 26 23.75 1.99 8.21
C GLN A 26 23.72 1.27 6.88
N HIS A 27 22.55 0.75 6.47
CA HIS A 27 22.39 -0.02 5.25
C HIS A 27 21.95 0.81 4.04
N GLN A 28 21.78 2.14 4.22
CA GLN A 28 21.33 3.06 3.16
C GLN A 28 20.05 2.56 2.47
N ILE A 29 19.03 2.27 3.30
CA ILE A 29 17.73 1.76 2.82
C ILE A 29 16.79 2.96 2.60
N ILE A 30 16.33 3.19 1.37
CA ILE A 30 15.19 4.07 1.15
C ILE A 30 13.96 3.32 1.63
N THR A 31 13.27 3.87 2.63
CA THR A 31 12.13 3.23 3.28
C THR A 31 10.87 4.04 3.01
N VAL A 32 9.90 3.42 2.35
CA VAL A 32 8.58 4.00 2.13
C VAL A 32 7.68 3.60 3.29
N SER A 33 7.31 4.58 4.14
CA SER A 33 6.44 4.34 5.29
C SER A 33 4.99 4.51 4.88
N ASN A 34 4.30 3.36 4.77
CA ASN A 34 2.90 3.27 4.37
C ASN A 34 1.98 3.65 5.53
N SER A 35 0.89 4.33 5.21
CA SER A 35 -0.13 4.69 6.18
C SER A 35 -1.39 3.86 5.99
N VAL A 36 -2.15 3.70 7.05
CA VAL A 36 -3.40 2.92 7.06
C VAL A 36 -4.65 3.80 7.18
N ASP A 37 -4.47 5.07 7.56
CA ASP A 37 -5.50 6.12 7.65
C ASP A 37 -4.84 7.50 7.81
N LEU A 38 -5.65 8.56 8.03
CA LEU A 38 -5.15 9.94 8.19
C LEU A 38 -4.26 10.11 9.42
N ASP A 39 -4.62 9.49 10.54
CA ASP A 39 -3.85 9.62 11.80
C ASP A 39 -2.47 8.95 11.65
N SER A 40 -2.43 7.77 11.06
CA SER A 40 -1.21 7.05 10.73
C SER A 40 -0.34 7.86 9.76
N TYR A 41 -0.94 8.53 8.76
CA TYR A 41 -0.19 9.38 7.82
C TYR A 41 0.45 10.58 8.52
N GLN A 42 -0.29 11.27 9.37
CA GLN A 42 0.25 12.38 10.16
C GLN A 42 1.45 11.90 11.00
N HIS A 43 1.31 10.78 11.69
CA HIS A 43 2.38 10.21 12.50
C HIS A 43 3.59 9.80 11.66
N ASN A 44 3.38 9.17 10.49
CA ASN A 44 4.45 8.84 9.56
C ASN A 44 5.19 10.09 9.04
N CYS A 45 4.51 11.20 8.80
CA CYS A 45 5.15 12.46 8.44
C CYS A 45 6.06 13.00 9.56
N GLU A 46 5.63 12.93 10.82
CA GLU A 46 6.43 13.31 11.98
C GLU A 46 7.68 12.41 12.12
N VAL A 47 7.48 11.11 12.02
CA VAL A 47 8.57 10.10 12.09
C VAL A 47 9.57 10.29 10.96
N ALA A 48 9.11 10.52 9.73
CA ALA A 48 9.95 10.73 8.55
C ALA A 48 10.84 11.97 8.64
N GLY A 49 10.42 12.99 9.41
CA GLY A 49 11.24 14.17 9.66
C GLY A 49 12.62 13.88 10.26
N ARG A 50 12.86 12.67 10.74
CA ARG A 50 14.12 12.22 11.34
C ARG A 50 15.16 11.74 10.32
N SER A 51 14.77 11.43 9.07
CA SER A 51 15.68 10.88 8.06
C SER A 51 15.24 11.20 6.63
N ASN A 52 16.17 11.64 5.81
CA ASN A 52 15.94 11.83 4.37
C ASN A 52 15.86 10.53 3.57
N LEU A 53 16.05 9.39 4.21
CA LEU A 53 15.86 8.05 3.61
C LEU A 53 14.44 7.51 3.85
N VAL A 54 13.60 8.20 4.61
CA VAL A 54 12.23 7.78 4.90
C VAL A 54 11.26 8.67 4.14
N ILE A 55 10.36 8.04 3.39
CA ILE A 55 9.33 8.70 2.59
C ILE A 55 7.96 8.31 3.16
N PRO A 56 7.27 9.23 3.85
CA PRO A 56 5.91 8.95 4.32
C PRO A 56 4.95 9.01 3.15
N ILE A 57 4.02 8.06 3.09
CA ILE A 57 3.00 8.03 2.05
C ILE A 57 1.61 7.82 2.65
N PHE A 58 0.62 8.40 1.99
CA PHE A 58 -0.78 8.31 2.40
C PHE A 58 -1.47 7.12 1.75
N GLY A 59 -2.28 6.43 2.55
CA GLY A 59 -3.21 5.40 2.11
C GLY A 59 -4.28 5.15 3.16
N VAL A 60 -5.36 4.51 2.73
CA VAL A 60 -6.40 3.98 3.61
C VAL A 60 -6.43 2.47 3.44
N HIS A 61 -5.94 1.76 4.44
CA HIS A 61 -6.02 0.31 4.48
C HIS A 61 -7.49 -0.15 4.50
N PRO A 62 -7.86 -1.22 3.81
CA PRO A 62 -9.25 -1.69 3.73
C PRO A 62 -9.99 -1.78 5.07
N ILE A 63 -9.31 -2.16 6.13
CA ILE A 63 -9.89 -2.28 7.48
C ILE A 63 -10.42 -0.94 8.03
N ASN A 64 -9.88 0.18 7.57
CA ASN A 64 -10.25 1.53 7.98
C ASN A 64 -11.22 2.23 7.01
N ALA A 65 -11.58 1.58 5.90
CA ALA A 65 -12.37 2.20 4.83
C ALA A 65 -13.72 2.77 5.30
N SER A 66 -14.42 2.07 6.19
CA SER A 66 -15.72 2.52 6.71
C SER A 66 -15.66 3.83 7.48
N LYS A 67 -14.48 4.24 7.98
CA LYS A 67 -14.31 5.57 8.60
C LYS A 67 -14.51 6.71 7.60
N TYR A 68 -14.25 6.46 6.31
CA TYR A 68 -14.13 7.48 5.27
C TYR A 68 -15.19 7.38 4.18
N ALA A 69 -15.84 6.23 4.00
CA ALA A 69 -16.79 5.98 2.90
C ALA A 69 -17.95 6.99 2.84
N GLY A 70 -18.37 7.55 3.99
CA GLY A 70 -19.42 8.57 4.06
C GLY A 70 -18.97 9.98 3.66
N ASN A 71 -17.66 10.26 3.59
CA ASN A 71 -17.12 11.57 3.21
C ASN A 71 -15.70 11.40 2.67
N LEU A 72 -15.56 11.09 1.39
CA LEU A 72 -14.27 10.82 0.74
C LEU A 72 -13.39 12.07 0.60
N GLN A 73 -14.00 13.26 0.47
CA GLN A 73 -13.29 14.53 0.27
C GLN A 73 -12.36 14.89 1.44
N GLN A 74 -12.58 14.34 2.63
CA GLN A 74 -11.65 14.53 3.74
C GLN A 74 -10.26 13.96 3.49
N LEU A 75 -10.08 13.13 2.45
CA LEU A 75 -8.80 12.52 2.07
C LEU A 75 -7.98 13.39 1.10
N ASP A 76 -8.59 14.42 0.49
CA ASP A 76 -8.02 15.16 -0.64
C ASP A 76 -6.68 15.81 -0.30
N GLU A 77 -6.57 16.48 0.84
CA GLU A 77 -5.34 17.16 1.27
C GLU A 77 -4.17 16.17 1.45
N ALA A 78 -4.43 15.01 2.05
CA ALA A 78 -3.44 13.97 2.22
C ALA A 78 -3.05 13.34 0.87
N MET A 79 -4.03 13.15 -0.04
CA MET A 79 -3.76 12.65 -1.39
C MET A 79 -2.93 13.65 -2.22
N GLU A 80 -3.16 14.95 -2.10
CA GLU A 80 -2.35 15.96 -2.79
C GLU A 80 -0.90 15.97 -2.29
N SER A 81 -0.73 15.86 -0.98
CA SER A 81 0.58 15.95 -0.32
C SER A 81 1.44 14.70 -0.50
N SER A 82 0.83 13.53 -0.65
CA SER A 82 1.55 12.27 -0.73
C SER A 82 2.11 12.00 -2.13
N PRO A 83 3.38 11.61 -2.27
CA PRO A 83 3.97 11.32 -3.58
C PRO A 83 3.48 9.97 -4.18
N ILE A 84 3.07 9.04 -3.35
CA ILE A 84 2.62 7.68 -3.67
C ILE A 84 1.41 7.39 -2.79
N PHE A 85 0.48 6.53 -3.23
CA PHE A 85 -0.60 6.07 -2.37
C PHE A 85 -0.33 4.66 -1.86
N GLY A 86 -0.42 4.47 -0.55
CA GLY A 86 -0.26 3.16 0.11
C GLY A 86 -0.31 3.27 1.65
N GLU A 87 -0.84 2.26 2.26
CA GLU A 87 -1.39 1.02 1.75
C GLU A 87 -2.86 1.18 1.38
N VAL A 88 -3.26 0.75 0.19
CA VAL A 88 -4.63 0.87 -0.31
C VAL A 88 -5.09 -0.46 -0.93
N GLY A 89 -6.38 -0.73 -1.02
CA GLY A 89 -6.84 -1.96 -1.66
C GLY A 89 -8.11 -2.55 -1.09
N LEU A 90 -8.21 -3.89 -1.17
CA LEU A 90 -9.36 -4.67 -0.69
C LEU A 90 -8.89 -5.84 0.19
N ASP A 91 -9.66 -6.10 1.25
CA ASP A 91 -9.49 -7.26 2.12
C ASP A 91 -10.86 -7.78 2.57
N PHE A 92 -11.35 -8.84 1.94
CA PHE A 92 -12.64 -9.41 2.29
C PHE A 92 -12.55 -10.52 3.34
N LYS A 93 -11.36 -10.87 3.78
CA LYS A 93 -11.16 -11.87 4.82
C LYS A 93 -11.74 -11.44 6.18
N PHE A 94 -11.70 -10.13 6.46
CA PHE A 94 -12.17 -9.56 7.72
C PHE A 94 -13.47 -8.76 7.57
N VAL A 95 -14.21 -8.95 6.46
CA VAL A 95 -15.51 -8.33 6.24
C VAL A 95 -16.57 -9.13 7.02
N GLU A 96 -17.19 -8.50 8.00
CA GLU A 96 -18.27 -9.06 8.79
C GLU A 96 -19.64 -8.73 8.19
N GLU A 97 -19.77 -7.57 7.54
CA GLU A 97 -21.00 -7.09 6.91
C GLU A 97 -20.76 -6.69 5.44
N ALA A 98 -21.76 -6.91 4.59
CA ALA A 98 -21.67 -6.54 3.18
C ALA A 98 -21.41 -5.06 2.91
N SER A 99 -21.84 -4.17 3.82
CA SER A 99 -21.56 -2.73 3.78
C SER A 99 -20.07 -2.44 3.81
N GLN A 100 -19.28 -3.18 4.60
CA GLN A 100 -17.84 -2.97 4.71
C GLN A 100 -17.12 -3.27 3.37
N ALA A 101 -17.56 -4.28 2.62
CA ALA A 101 -17.01 -4.54 1.29
C ALA A 101 -17.33 -3.39 0.31
N SER A 102 -18.52 -2.80 0.41
CA SER A 102 -18.91 -1.62 -0.36
C SER A 102 -18.06 -0.41 -0.01
N ASP A 103 -17.84 -0.18 1.28
CA ASP A 103 -17.01 0.93 1.79
C ASP A 103 -15.55 0.80 1.30
N GLN A 104 -14.98 -0.41 1.38
CA GLN A 104 -13.64 -0.67 0.87
C GLN A 104 -13.51 -0.34 -0.62
N LYS A 105 -14.51 -0.76 -1.42
CA LYS A 105 -14.52 -0.45 -2.86
C LYS A 105 -14.63 1.05 -3.11
N ALA A 106 -15.52 1.74 -2.42
CA ALA A 106 -15.71 3.19 -2.60
C ALA A 106 -14.43 3.97 -2.30
N VAL A 107 -13.76 3.67 -1.18
CA VAL A 107 -12.51 4.31 -0.80
C VAL A 107 -11.39 3.95 -1.77
N PHE A 108 -11.26 2.68 -2.14
CA PHE A 108 -10.21 2.24 -3.06
C PHE A 108 -10.38 2.85 -4.46
N GLU A 109 -11.59 2.87 -5.01
CA GLU A 109 -11.88 3.52 -6.30
C GLU A 109 -11.56 5.02 -6.26
N TYR A 110 -11.90 5.71 -5.17
CA TYR A 110 -11.59 7.13 -5.01
C TYR A 110 -10.09 7.42 -5.06
N LEU A 111 -9.30 6.58 -4.37
CA LEU A 111 -7.83 6.67 -4.39
C LEU A 111 -7.25 6.29 -5.77
N LEU A 112 -7.81 5.29 -6.45
CA LEU A 112 -7.38 4.92 -7.81
C LEU A 112 -7.67 6.04 -8.82
N GLU A 113 -8.84 6.68 -8.75
CA GLU A 113 -9.17 7.82 -9.62
C GLU A 113 -8.17 8.97 -9.42
N ALA A 114 -7.86 9.31 -8.17
CA ALA A 114 -6.87 10.32 -7.87
C ALA A 114 -5.46 9.91 -8.36
N ALA A 115 -5.07 8.64 -8.18
CA ALA A 115 -3.78 8.12 -8.63
C ALA A 115 -3.65 8.18 -10.16
N SER A 116 -4.71 7.82 -10.90
CA SER A 116 -4.77 7.93 -12.35
C SER A 116 -4.59 9.39 -12.81
N ASN A 117 -5.37 10.32 -12.22
CA ASN A 117 -5.33 11.74 -12.57
C ASN A 117 -3.97 12.39 -12.26
N GLN A 118 -3.29 11.95 -11.22
CA GLN A 118 -2.01 12.49 -10.74
C GLN A 118 -0.80 11.68 -11.20
N ASN A 119 -1.00 10.60 -11.96
CA ASN A 119 0.04 9.65 -12.40
C ASN A 119 0.92 9.14 -11.24
N LYS A 120 0.29 8.83 -10.11
CA LYS A 120 0.99 8.34 -8.91
C LYS A 120 1.07 6.81 -8.88
N TYR A 121 2.10 6.31 -8.20
CA TYR A 121 2.16 4.90 -7.84
C TYR A 121 1.10 4.57 -6.79
N VAL A 122 0.64 3.33 -6.81
CA VAL A 122 -0.20 2.75 -5.74
C VAL A 122 0.45 1.48 -5.19
N ILE A 123 0.56 1.39 -3.86
CA ILE A 123 1.01 0.18 -3.16
C ILE A 123 -0.25 -0.52 -2.66
N VAL A 124 -0.52 -1.70 -3.23
CA VAL A 124 -1.83 -2.34 -3.16
C VAL A 124 -1.83 -3.56 -2.26
N HIS A 125 -2.73 -3.54 -1.29
CA HIS A 125 -3.15 -4.67 -0.49
C HIS A 125 -4.24 -5.46 -1.20
N SER A 126 -4.09 -6.79 -1.29
CA SER A 126 -5.11 -7.67 -1.83
C SER A 126 -5.15 -8.98 -1.05
N LYS A 127 -6.17 -9.17 -0.23
CA LYS A 127 -6.33 -10.41 0.52
C LYS A 127 -7.66 -11.07 0.16
N GLU A 128 -7.56 -12.23 -0.52
CA GLU A 128 -8.72 -12.95 -1.08
C GLU A 128 -9.56 -12.10 -2.05
N THR A 129 -8.93 -11.08 -2.68
CA THR A 129 -9.60 -10.09 -3.53
C THR A 129 -8.82 -9.79 -4.81
N ASP A 130 -7.80 -10.57 -5.14
CA ASP A 130 -6.85 -10.32 -6.23
C ASP A 130 -7.54 -10.07 -7.59
N ALA A 131 -8.56 -10.83 -7.93
CA ALA A 131 -9.32 -10.65 -9.18
C ALA A 131 -10.12 -9.33 -9.20
N GLU A 132 -10.72 -8.95 -8.07
CA GLU A 132 -11.47 -7.69 -7.97
C GLU A 132 -10.54 -6.48 -7.98
N VAL A 133 -9.41 -6.57 -7.28
CA VAL A 133 -8.35 -5.55 -7.30
C VAL A 133 -7.84 -5.33 -8.72
N LEU A 134 -7.50 -6.42 -9.44
CA LEU A 134 -7.08 -6.33 -10.84
C LEU A 134 -8.12 -5.62 -11.72
N LYS A 135 -9.40 -6.00 -11.57
CA LYS A 135 -10.49 -5.39 -12.32
C LYS A 135 -10.60 -3.87 -12.08
N LEU A 136 -10.40 -3.42 -10.83
CA LEU A 136 -10.42 -2.00 -10.50
C LEU A 136 -9.19 -1.27 -11.03
N ILE A 137 -8.01 -1.87 -10.96
CA ILE A 137 -6.77 -1.35 -11.56
C ILE A 137 -6.97 -1.16 -13.08
N GLU A 138 -7.57 -2.13 -13.76
CA GLU A 138 -7.86 -2.05 -15.19
C GLU A 138 -8.93 -0.99 -15.50
N LYS A 139 -10.00 -0.92 -14.71
CA LYS A 139 -11.08 0.06 -14.87
C LYS A 139 -10.56 1.49 -14.81
N HIS A 140 -9.63 1.79 -13.91
CA HIS A 140 -9.06 3.12 -13.71
C HIS A 140 -7.75 3.34 -14.50
N ASP A 141 -7.36 2.37 -15.32
CA ASP A 141 -6.14 2.37 -16.15
C ASP A 141 -4.87 2.74 -15.36
N ILE A 142 -4.72 2.17 -14.16
CA ILE A 142 -3.54 2.42 -13.34
C ILE A 142 -2.33 1.71 -13.94
N GLN A 143 -1.28 2.49 -14.25
CA GLN A 143 -0.04 2.00 -14.84
C GLN A 143 1.03 1.71 -13.77
N ASN A 144 1.03 2.45 -12.68
CA ASN A 144 2.07 2.45 -11.66
C ASN A 144 1.60 1.66 -10.43
N VAL A 145 1.73 0.34 -10.46
CA VAL A 145 1.24 -0.57 -9.42
C VAL A 145 2.38 -1.30 -8.72
N ILE A 146 2.35 -1.34 -7.40
CA ILE A 146 3.19 -2.19 -6.57
C ILE A 146 2.27 -3.07 -5.74
N MET A 147 2.30 -4.38 -5.98
CA MET A 147 1.51 -5.33 -5.18
C MET A 147 2.28 -5.70 -3.90
N HIS A 148 1.66 -5.42 -2.75
CA HIS A 148 2.22 -5.80 -1.47
C HIS A 148 1.83 -7.23 -1.10
N TRP A 149 2.83 -8.04 -0.72
CA TRP A 149 2.64 -9.41 -0.24
C TRP A 149 1.57 -10.20 -1.00
N PHE A 150 1.71 -10.24 -2.31
CA PHE A 150 0.72 -10.86 -3.18
C PHE A 150 0.60 -12.36 -2.95
N THR A 151 -0.61 -12.83 -2.68
CA THR A 151 -0.94 -14.24 -2.46
C THR A 151 -2.04 -14.76 -3.40
N GLY A 152 -2.38 -13.99 -4.42
CA GLY A 152 -3.44 -14.30 -5.38
C GLY A 152 -3.13 -15.44 -6.34
N THR A 153 -3.91 -15.54 -7.40
CA THR A 153 -3.79 -16.60 -8.41
C THR A 153 -2.65 -16.30 -9.40
N GLN A 154 -2.10 -17.35 -10.03
CA GLN A 154 -1.09 -17.18 -11.08
C GLN A 154 -1.63 -16.45 -12.31
N GLU A 155 -2.92 -16.58 -12.60
CA GLU A 155 -3.56 -15.86 -13.70
C GLU A 155 -3.50 -14.35 -13.46
N VAL A 156 -3.95 -13.90 -12.28
CA VAL A 156 -3.91 -12.48 -11.90
C VAL A 156 -2.46 -11.97 -11.82
N PHE A 157 -1.54 -12.76 -11.27
CA PHE A 157 -0.12 -12.43 -11.22
C PHE A 157 0.46 -12.12 -12.60
N ARG A 158 0.21 -12.99 -13.60
CA ARG A 158 0.68 -12.78 -14.98
C ARG A 158 0.09 -11.53 -15.60
N ARG A 159 -1.20 -11.30 -15.44
CA ARG A 159 -1.87 -10.10 -15.97
C ARG A 159 -1.32 -8.81 -15.36
N LEU A 160 -0.97 -8.81 -14.07
CA LEU A 160 -0.33 -7.68 -13.41
C LEU A 160 1.09 -7.46 -13.94
N ILE A 161 1.89 -8.54 -14.15
CA ILE A 161 3.23 -8.44 -14.77
C ILE A 161 3.13 -7.89 -16.20
N ASP A 162 2.20 -8.37 -17.01
CA ASP A 162 2.00 -7.89 -18.38
C ASP A 162 1.65 -6.40 -18.43
N ARG A 163 1.11 -5.84 -17.32
CA ARG A 163 0.86 -4.41 -17.13
C ARG A 163 2.06 -3.66 -16.53
N GLY A 164 3.16 -4.32 -16.23
CA GLY A 164 4.36 -3.71 -15.64
C GLY A 164 4.29 -3.50 -14.12
N ALA A 165 3.41 -4.19 -13.41
CA ALA A 165 3.33 -4.10 -11.96
C ALA A 165 4.60 -4.65 -11.29
N PHE A 166 4.99 -4.02 -10.18
CA PHE A 166 6.03 -4.51 -9.28
C PHE A 166 5.41 -5.32 -8.13
N PHE A 167 6.22 -6.14 -7.50
CA PHE A 167 5.81 -6.96 -6.36
C PHE A 167 6.82 -6.82 -5.22
N THR A 168 6.32 -6.71 -3.99
CA THR A 168 7.20 -6.84 -2.82
C THR A 168 7.42 -8.32 -2.52
N ILE A 169 8.63 -8.64 -2.09
CA ILE A 169 8.99 -9.99 -1.65
C ILE A 169 9.22 -9.94 -0.14
N GLY A 170 8.37 -10.63 0.61
CA GLY A 170 8.47 -10.75 2.05
C GLY A 170 9.34 -11.93 2.52
N ALA A 171 9.51 -12.06 3.82
CA ALA A 171 10.27 -13.16 4.43
C ALA A 171 9.70 -14.57 4.12
N ASP A 172 8.45 -14.64 3.69
CA ASP A 172 7.80 -15.89 3.27
C ASP A 172 8.45 -16.53 2.05
N VAL A 173 9.24 -15.81 1.25
CA VAL A 173 10.08 -16.39 0.18
C VAL A 173 11.03 -17.48 0.70
N LEU A 174 11.41 -17.42 1.98
CA LEU A 174 12.31 -18.40 2.59
C LEU A 174 11.67 -19.77 2.77
N TYR A 175 10.34 -19.87 2.84
CA TYR A 175 9.63 -21.12 3.17
C TYR A 175 8.38 -21.38 2.32
N SER A 176 7.88 -20.42 1.55
CA SER A 176 6.71 -20.57 0.68
C SER A 176 7.12 -20.92 -0.75
N ILE A 177 6.83 -22.15 -1.19
CA ILE A 177 7.07 -22.57 -2.58
C ILE A 177 6.32 -21.66 -3.56
N LYS A 178 5.11 -21.24 -3.22
CA LYS A 178 4.30 -20.35 -4.06
C LYS A 178 5.00 -19.00 -4.25
N THR A 179 5.51 -18.40 -3.19
CA THR A 179 6.24 -17.12 -3.26
C THR A 179 7.55 -17.27 -4.02
N GLN A 180 8.28 -18.37 -3.81
CA GLN A 180 9.51 -18.66 -4.57
C GLN A 180 9.29 -18.82 -6.09
N GLN A 181 8.10 -19.28 -6.50
CA GLN A 181 7.76 -19.40 -7.93
C GLN A 181 7.33 -18.07 -8.57
N MET A 182 7.00 -17.07 -7.76
CA MET A 182 6.62 -15.73 -8.21
C MET A 182 7.80 -14.73 -8.16
N ALA A 183 8.82 -15.01 -7.34
CA ALA A 183 10.02 -14.21 -7.21
C ALA A 183 11.05 -14.50 -8.32
#